data_b24f1cd852d88487624d9bec31d93c73
#
_entry.id   b24f1cd852d88487624d9bec31d93c73
#
_cell.length_a   1.000
_cell.length_b   1.000
_cell.length_c   1.000
_cell.angle_alpha   90.00
_cell.angle_beta   90.00
_cell.angle_gamma   90.00
#
_symmetry.space_group_name_H-M   'P 1'
#
loop_
_entity.id
_entity.type
_entity.pdbx_description
1 polymer ?
#
loop_
_entity_poly.entity_id
_entity_poly.type
_entity_poly.pdbx_seq_one_letter_code
_entity_poly.pdbx_strand_id
1 'polypeptide(L)'
;FGGYPWFYKKELYSLDSFPWIRDIDQRLELLNENIKKLNIKEYVQSKYYQSLNEIDYLDQSFYDTNKRKMIYLNIEWFMQTLLTRSDSQSMYNAVELRVPFASKEIVEYMYNVPWTYMFKDQQEKAVLRDAFKDFLPQEIYNRKKNPYPKTHSPFFLTYIKNLLLETLNDKNNIL
;
A
#
# COMPACT_ATOMS: atom_id res chain seq x y z
N PHE A 1 2.83 3.80 -8.94
CA PHE A 1 1.98 4.84 -8.38
C PHE A 1 0.56 4.69 -8.94
N GLY A 2 -0.49 4.97 -8.10
CA GLY A 2 -1.88 5.01 -8.56
C GLY A 2 -2.57 3.68 -8.88
N GLY A 3 -1.98 2.54 -8.57
CA GLY A 3 -2.55 1.23 -8.92
C GLY A 3 -3.28 0.50 -7.79
N TYR A 4 -3.44 1.09 -6.62
CA TYR A 4 -4.13 0.46 -5.49
C TYR A 4 -5.60 0.88 -5.42
N PRO A 5 -6.49 0.03 -4.89
CA PRO A 5 -7.93 0.30 -4.85
C PRO A 5 -8.31 1.61 -4.14
N TRP A 6 -7.56 2.03 -3.12
CA TRP A 6 -7.85 3.25 -2.39
C TRP A 6 -7.66 4.53 -3.20
N PHE A 7 -6.95 4.49 -4.31
CA PHE A 7 -6.87 5.65 -5.21
C PHE A 7 -8.19 5.94 -5.94
N TYR A 8 -9.11 4.98 -6.02
CA TYR A 8 -10.36 5.07 -6.78
C TYR A 8 -11.60 5.13 -5.88
N LYS A 9 -11.45 4.89 -4.58
CA LYS A 9 -12.53 4.86 -3.61
C LYS A 9 -12.66 6.21 -2.92
N LYS A 10 -13.57 7.06 -3.40
CA LYS A 10 -13.76 8.41 -2.88
C LYS A 10 -14.14 8.43 -1.40
N GLU A 11 -14.85 7.42 -0.93
CA GLU A 11 -15.21 7.24 0.48
C GLU A 11 -13.99 7.14 1.43
N LEU A 12 -12.83 6.78 0.90
CA LEU A 12 -11.60 6.70 1.69
C LEU A 12 -10.87 8.04 1.82
N TYR A 13 -11.27 9.07 1.10
CA TYR A 13 -10.61 10.37 1.15
C TYR A 13 -10.97 11.17 2.41
N SER A 14 -12.15 10.91 2.97
CA SER A 14 -12.64 11.52 4.20
C SER A 14 -12.26 10.78 5.47
N LEU A 15 -11.53 9.67 5.38
CA LEU A 15 -11.07 8.96 6.56
C LEU A 15 -9.93 9.73 7.24
N ASP A 16 -10.02 9.82 8.58
CA ASP A 16 -8.96 10.35 9.44
C ASP A 16 -7.96 9.27 9.82
N SER A 17 -7.57 8.45 8.84
CA SER A 17 -6.64 7.35 8.99
C SER A 17 -6.05 6.93 7.66
N PHE A 18 -5.05 6.06 7.71
CA PHE A 18 -4.46 5.48 6.50
C PHE A 18 -5.49 4.64 5.73
N PRO A 19 -5.60 4.77 4.41
CA PRO A 19 -6.66 4.13 3.61
C PRO A 19 -6.60 2.60 3.57
N TRP A 20 -5.49 1.99 3.97
CA TRP A 20 -5.30 0.54 4.10
C TRP A 20 -5.49 0.01 5.52
N ILE A 21 -5.58 0.89 6.51
CA ILE A 21 -5.91 0.51 7.88
C ILE A 21 -7.43 0.61 8.05
N ARG A 22 -8.10 -0.53 7.92
CA ARG A 22 -9.52 -0.67 8.19
C ARG A 22 -9.69 -1.45 9.48
N ASP A 23 -10.77 -1.17 10.19
CA ASP A 23 -11.18 -1.95 11.34
C ASP A 23 -10.07 -2.13 12.38
N ILE A 24 -9.41 -1.02 12.73
CA ILE A 24 -8.32 -1.02 13.72
C ILE A 24 -8.81 -1.61 15.06
N ASP A 25 -10.04 -1.32 15.43
CA ASP A 25 -10.61 -1.77 16.70
C ASP A 25 -10.72 -3.30 16.72
N GLN A 26 -11.20 -3.94 15.63
CA GLN A 26 -11.23 -5.40 15.51
C GLN A 26 -9.83 -6.03 15.56
N ARG A 27 -8.83 -5.37 14.98
CA ARG A 27 -7.45 -5.86 15.03
C ARG A 27 -6.87 -5.78 16.44
N LEU A 28 -7.21 -4.73 17.17
CA LEU A 28 -6.79 -4.57 18.57
C LEU A 28 -7.39 -5.65 19.48
N GLU A 29 -8.59 -6.12 19.18
CA GLU A 29 -9.22 -7.23 19.95
C GLU A 29 -8.40 -8.52 19.91
N LEU A 30 -7.63 -8.75 18.84
CA LEU A 30 -6.78 -9.94 18.67
C LEU A 30 -5.45 -9.86 19.43
N LEU A 31 -5.10 -8.70 19.97
CA LEU A 31 -3.82 -8.48 20.62
C LEU A 31 -3.84 -8.86 22.10
N ASN A 32 -2.67 -9.20 22.60
CA ASN A 32 -2.45 -9.43 24.03
C ASN A 32 -2.77 -8.17 24.84
N GLU A 33 -3.31 -8.34 26.06
CA GLU A 33 -3.70 -7.24 26.94
C GLU A 33 -2.59 -6.25 27.25
N ASN A 34 -1.33 -6.69 27.28
CA ASN A 34 -0.19 -5.79 27.47
C ASN A 34 0.04 -4.89 26.26
N ILE A 35 -0.21 -5.39 25.05
CA ILE A 35 -0.12 -4.63 23.80
C ILE A 35 -1.30 -3.66 23.66
N LYS A 36 -2.50 -4.06 24.09
CA LYS A 36 -3.70 -3.19 24.11
C LYS A 36 -3.52 -1.94 24.98
N LYS A 37 -2.67 -2.01 26.03
CA LYS A 37 -2.33 -0.84 26.87
C LYS A 37 -1.49 0.22 26.13
N LEU A 38 -0.87 -0.17 25.02
CA LEU A 38 -0.18 0.78 24.17
C LEU A 38 -1.23 1.50 23.32
N ASN A 39 -1.30 2.80 23.43
CA ASN A 39 -2.28 3.64 22.69
C ASN A 39 -2.06 3.58 21.16
N ILE A 40 -2.18 2.38 20.57
CA ILE A 40 -1.88 2.11 19.16
C ILE A 40 -2.76 2.97 18.24
N LYS A 41 -4.03 3.14 18.61
CA LYS A 41 -4.97 3.96 17.81
C LYS A 41 -4.53 5.42 17.76
N GLU A 42 -4.15 5.98 18.89
CA GLU A 42 -3.63 7.36 18.98
C GLU A 42 -2.30 7.49 18.25
N TYR A 43 -1.43 6.50 18.37
CA TYR A 43 -0.17 6.47 17.62
C TYR A 43 -0.40 6.47 16.12
N VAL A 44 -1.26 5.61 15.61
CA VAL A 44 -1.60 5.55 14.17
C VAL A 44 -2.18 6.88 13.70
N GLN A 45 -3.08 7.47 14.49
CA GLN A 45 -3.71 8.74 14.15
C GLN A 45 -2.70 9.90 14.19
N SER A 46 -1.82 9.93 15.20
CA SER A 46 -0.77 10.95 15.29
C SER A 46 0.18 10.89 14.09
N LYS A 47 0.57 9.69 13.66
CA LYS A 47 1.41 9.50 12.47
C LYS A 47 0.71 9.91 11.18
N TYR A 48 -0.57 9.63 11.08
CA TYR A 48 -1.37 10.09 9.94
C TYR A 48 -1.38 11.62 9.84
N TYR A 49 -1.71 12.33 10.92
CA TYR A 49 -1.74 13.80 10.93
C TYR A 49 -0.35 14.41 10.77
N GLN A 50 0.68 13.83 11.37
CA GLN A 50 2.07 14.24 11.12
C GLN A 50 2.36 14.22 9.62
N SER A 51 2.05 13.12 8.96
CA SER A 51 2.28 12.97 7.52
C SER A 51 1.50 13.99 6.67
N LEU A 52 0.28 14.35 7.07
CA LEU A 52 -0.49 15.38 6.36
C LEU A 52 0.15 16.76 6.44
N ASN A 53 0.80 17.08 7.55
CA ASN A 53 1.48 18.37 7.75
C ASN A 53 2.79 18.48 6.91
N GLU A 54 3.33 17.35 6.47
CA GLU A 54 4.54 17.31 5.65
C GLU A 54 4.24 17.43 4.15
N ILE A 55 2.96 17.37 3.75
CA ILE A 55 2.56 17.44 2.35
C ILE A 55 2.63 18.88 1.87
N ASP A 56 3.46 19.12 0.87
CA ASP A 56 3.40 20.36 0.11
C ASP A 56 2.23 20.30 -0.88
N TYR A 57 1.16 21.02 -0.52
CA TYR A 57 0.00 21.22 -1.39
C TYR A 57 0.28 22.37 -2.36
N LEU A 58 0.97 22.04 -3.46
CA LEU A 58 1.14 22.95 -4.58
C LEU A 58 -0.22 23.47 -5.07
N ASP A 59 -0.23 24.58 -5.80
CA ASP A 59 -1.44 25.25 -6.29
C ASP A 59 -2.51 24.23 -6.75
N GLN A 60 -3.64 24.28 -6.07
CA GLN A 60 -4.74 23.30 -6.20
C GLN A 60 -5.36 23.26 -7.61
N SER A 61 -5.08 24.24 -8.46
CA SER A 61 -5.57 24.28 -9.84
C SER A 61 -5.05 23.14 -10.71
N PHE A 62 -3.89 22.55 -10.36
CA PHE A 62 -3.23 21.52 -11.14
C PHE A 62 -3.35 20.11 -10.57
N TYR A 63 -3.60 19.98 -9.26
CA TYR A 63 -3.51 18.69 -8.56
C TYR A 63 -4.77 18.42 -7.74
N ASP A 64 -5.32 17.22 -7.91
CA ASP A 64 -6.30 16.70 -6.97
C ASP A 64 -5.64 16.49 -5.60
N THR A 65 -5.94 17.36 -4.64
CA THR A 65 -5.39 17.35 -3.28
C THR A 65 -5.53 15.98 -2.61
N ASN A 66 -6.65 15.30 -2.82
CA ASN A 66 -6.87 13.97 -2.26
C ASN A 66 -5.95 12.94 -2.90
N LYS A 67 -5.69 13.04 -4.20
CA LYS A 67 -4.76 12.15 -4.89
C LYS A 67 -3.32 12.37 -4.41
N ARG A 68 -2.92 13.64 -4.25
CA ARG A 68 -1.61 13.99 -3.72
C ARG A 68 -1.42 13.44 -2.31
N LYS A 69 -2.40 13.62 -1.43
CA LYS A 69 -2.43 13.00 -0.10
C LYS A 69 -2.23 11.48 -0.17
N MET A 70 -3.01 10.80 -0.99
CA MET A 70 -2.93 9.35 -1.14
C MET A 70 -1.58 8.89 -1.68
N ILE A 71 -0.99 9.61 -2.62
CA ILE A 71 0.35 9.31 -3.17
C ILE A 71 1.39 9.46 -2.07
N TYR A 72 1.38 10.57 -1.34
CA TYR A 72 2.33 10.81 -0.24
C TYR A 72 2.27 9.73 0.81
N LEU A 73 1.09 9.46 1.37
CA LEU A 73 0.91 8.41 2.36
C LEU A 73 1.36 7.04 1.86
N ASN A 74 1.11 6.75 0.58
CA ASN A 74 1.54 5.50 -0.03
C ASN A 74 3.06 5.38 -0.14
N ILE A 75 3.76 6.47 -0.48
CA ILE A 75 5.22 6.50 -0.57
C ILE A 75 5.82 6.35 0.83
N GLU A 76 5.39 7.18 1.77
CA GLU A 76 5.96 7.28 3.10
C GLU A 76 5.76 6.01 3.93
N TRP A 77 4.60 5.36 3.83
CA TRP A 77 4.26 4.25 4.72
C TRP A 77 4.09 2.92 4.00
N PHE A 78 3.19 2.87 3.02
CA PHE A 78 2.83 1.59 2.42
C PHE A 78 3.95 1.02 1.56
N MET A 79 4.60 1.85 0.76
CA MET A 79 5.73 1.44 -0.07
C MET A 79 6.91 1.01 0.80
N GLN A 80 7.23 1.76 1.86
CA GLN A 80 8.28 1.40 2.81
C GLN A 80 8.04 0.03 3.44
N THR A 81 6.81 -0.24 3.87
CA THR A 81 6.44 -1.56 4.41
C THR A 81 6.65 -2.68 3.40
N LEU A 82 6.28 -2.46 2.14
CA LEU A 82 6.47 -3.47 1.09
C LEU A 82 7.95 -3.69 0.77
N LEU A 83 8.74 -2.63 0.68
CA LEU A 83 10.18 -2.70 0.40
C LEU A 83 10.91 -3.44 1.53
N THR A 84 10.71 -3.03 2.78
CA THR A 84 11.33 -3.67 3.95
C THR A 84 10.99 -5.15 4.03
N ARG A 85 9.71 -5.49 3.85
CA ARG A 85 9.28 -6.89 3.86
C ARG A 85 9.95 -7.71 2.76
N SER A 86 9.97 -7.17 1.54
CA SER A 86 10.53 -7.87 0.39
C SER A 86 12.03 -8.03 0.52
N ASP A 87 12.73 -6.99 0.97
CA ASP A 87 14.17 -7.01 1.19
C ASP A 87 14.54 -8.02 2.29
N SER A 88 13.90 -7.95 3.46
CA SER A 88 14.17 -8.86 4.56
C SER A 88 13.96 -10.33 4.18
N GLN A 89 12.90 -10.64 3.43
CA GLN A 89 12.61 -12.02 3.01
C GLN A 89 13.57 -12.52 1.93
N SER A 90 13.97 -11.67 0.99
CA SER A 90 14.90 -12.06 -0.06
C SER A 90 16.31 -12.19 0.47
N MET A 91 16.77 -11.25 1.30
CA MET A 91 18.10 -11.29 1.90
C MET A 91 18.28 -12.45 2.88
N TYR A 92 17.22 -12.83 3.60
CA TYR A 92 17.25 -14.05 4.41
C TYR A 92 17.60 -15.30 3.59
N ASN A 93 17.22 -15.34 2.32
CA ASN A 93 17.54 -16.40 1.38
C ASN A 93 18.76 -16.08 0.49
N ALA A 94 19.58 -15.11 0.85
CA ALA A 94 20.75 -14.65 0.09
C ALA A 94 20.42 -14.21 -1.35
N VAL A 95 19.24 -13.65 -1.57
CA VAL A 95 18.78 -13.11 -2.86
C VAL A 95 18.60 -11.59 -2.73
N GLU A 96 19.32 -10.83 -3.56
CA GLU A 96 19.15 -9.38 -3.63
C GLU A 96 17.92 -9.02 -4.47
N LEU A 97 16.99 -8.28 -3.87
CA LEU A 97 15.82 -7.74 -4.58
C LEU A 97 16.07 -6.29 -4.99
N ARG A 98 15.91 -6.01 -6.27
CA ARG A 98 15.99 -4.63 -6.82
C ARG A 98 14.63 -4.19 -7.33
N VAL A 99 14.24 -2.95 -6.99
CA VAL A 99 12.93 -2.37 -7.29
C VAL A 99 13.10 -1.05 -8.06
N PRO A 100 13.40 -1.11 -9.36
CA PRO A 100 13.75 0.08 -10.15
C PRO A 100 12.68 1.17 -10.14
N PHE A 101 11.39 0.80 -10.04
CA PHE A 101 10.28 1.77 -9.96
C PHE A 101 10.17 2.49 -8.60
N ALA A 102 10.95 2.10 -7.62
CA ALA A 102 11.06 2.77 -6.34
C ALA A 102 12.37 3.58 -6.22
N SER A 103 13.10 3.81 -7.32
CA SER A 103 14.26 4.70 -7.31
C SER A 103 13.83 6.12 -6.97
N LYS A 104 14.73 6.86 -6.33
CA LYS A 104 14.47 8.25 -5.89
C LYS A 104 13.99 9.11 -7.05
N GLU A 105 14.67 9.03 -8.19
CA GLU A 105 14.38 9.85 -9.37
C GLU A 105 12.97 9.60 -9.91
N ILE A 106 12.54 8.33 -9.96
CA ILE A 106 11.20 7.98 -10.41
C ILE A 106 10.16 8.41 -9.38
N VAL A 107 10.44 8.25 -8.10
CA VAL A 107 9.50 8.66 -7.02
C VAL A 107 9.29 10.17 -7.07
N GLU A 108 10.36 10.97 -7.10
CA GLU A 108 10.30 12.44 -7.17
C GLU A 108 9.59 12.92 -8.44
N TYR A 109 9.91 12.34 -9.59
CA TYR A 109 9.24 12.66 -10.84
C TYR A 109 7.74 12.36 -10.76
N MET A 110 7.37 11.15 -10.39
CA MET A 110 5.97 10.70 -10.35
C MET A 110 5.13 11.40 -9.30
N TYR A 111 5.75 11.84 -8.20
CA TYR A 111 5.05 12.63 -7.18
C TYR A 111 4.56 13.97 -7.72
N ASN A 112 5.26 14.53 -8.70
CA ASN A 112 4.94 15.81 -9.33
C ASN A 112 4.10 15.67 -10.62
N VAL A 113 3.81 14.46 -11.07
CA VAL A 113 2.95 14.24 -12.24
C VAL A 113 1.47 14.39 -11.87
N PRO A 114 0.69 15.25 -12.58
CA PRO A 114 -0.74 15.37 -12.33
C PRO A 114 -1.48 14.06 -12.48
N TRP A 115 -2.51 13.87 -11.63
CA TRP A 115 -3.27 12.61 -11.61
C TRP A 115 -3.88 12.24 -12.96
N THR A 116 -4.29 13.22 -13.75
CA THR A 116 -4.87 13.03 -15.09
C THR A 116 -3.94 12.32 -16.06
N TYR A 117 -2.63 12.42 -15.87
CA TYR A 117 -1.64 11.66 -16.64
C TYR A 117 -1.36 10.28 -16.06
N MET A 118 -1.51 10.11 -14.75
CA MET A 118 -1.30 8.80 -14.12
C MET A 118 -2.43 7.81 -14.39
N PHE A 119 -3.66 8.35 -14.54
CA PHE A 119 -4.87 7.59 -14.81
C PHE A 119 -5.63 8.20 -15.97
N LYS A 120 -5.65 7.50 -17.08
CA LYS A 120 -6.26 7.94 -18.33
C LYS A 120 -7.07 6.80 -18.94
N ASP A 121 -8.21 7.10 -19.54
CA ASP A 121 -9.07 6.13 -20.23
C ASP A 121 -9.43 4.91 -19.36
N GLN A 122 -9.68 5.16 -18.07
CA GLN A 122 -9.95 4.13 -17.04
C GLN A 122 -8.81 3.10 -16.89
N GLN A 123 -7.60 3.46 -17.29
CA GLN A 123 -6.42 2.64 -17.13
C GLN A 123 -5.45 3.28 -16.13
N GLU A 124 -5.01 2.47 -15.18
CA GLU A 124 -3.94 2.83 -14.26
C GLU A 124 -2.56 2.78 -14.95
N LYS A 125 -1.59 3.50 -14.38
CA LYS A 125 -0.21 3.55 -14.87
C LYS A 125 -0.08 4.12 -16.28
N ALA A 126 -0.93 5.09 -16.64
CA ALA A 126 -1.00 5.62 -18.01
C ALA A 126 0.35 6.18 -18.49
N VAL A 127 1.07 6.93 -17.65
CA VAL A 127 2.43 7.44 -18.00
C VAL A 127 3.37 6.31 -18.42
N LEU A 128 3.39 5.21 -17.66
CA LEU A 128 4.24 4.05 -17.97
C LEU A 128 3.79 3.39 -19.28
N ARG A 129 2.49 3.24 -19.46
CA ARG A 129 1.93 2.63 -20.69
C ARG A 129 2.26 3.47 -21.91
N ASP A 130 2.06 4.77 -21.83
CA ASP A 130 2.35 5.69 -22.93
C ASP A 130 3.84 5.72 -23.27
N ALA A 131 4.71 5.68 -22.26
CA ALA A 131 6.17 5.63 -22.46
C ALA A 131 6.66 4.36 -23.16
N PHE A 132 5.95 3.23 -22.99
CA PHE A 132 6.34 1.94 -23.57
C PHE A 132 5.39 1.43 -24.66
N LYS A 133 4.52 2.29 -25.17
CA LYS A 133 3.52 1.94 -26.18
C LYS A 133 4.12 1.25 -27.40
N ASP A 134 5.24 1.75 -27.89
CA ASP A 134 5.87 1.24 -29.12
C ASP A 134 6.79 0.03 -28.86
N PHE A 135 7.05 -0.29 -27.58
CA PHE A 135 7.91 -1.41 -27.17
C PHE A 135 7.13 -2.62 -26.69
N LEU A 136 5.86 -2.46 -26.35
CA LEU A 136 5.04 -3.54 -25.80
C LEU A 136 4.08 -4.11 -26.85
N PRO A 137 3.88 -5.44 -26.87
CA PRO A 137 2.77 -6.03 -27.61
C PRO A 137 1.44 -5.42 -27.17
N GLN A 138 0.52 -5.22 -28.11
CA GLN A 138 -0.77 -4.58 -27.86
C GLN A 138 -1.57 -5.24 -26.74
N GLU A 139 -1.49 -6.54 -26.60
CA GLU A 139 -2.15 -7.31 -25.55
C GLU A 139 -1.62 -6.95 -24.16
N ILE A 140 -0.31 -6.75 -24.03
CA ILE A 140 0.34 -6.33 -22.78
C ILE A 140 0.03 -4.87 -22.47
N TYR A 141 0.07 -4.01 -23.49
CA TYR A 141 -0.29 -2.60 -23.34
C TYR A 141 -1.71 -2.42 -22.81
N ASN A 142 -2.67 -3.14 -23.33
CA ASN A 142 -4.10 -3.05 -22.96
C ASN A 142 -4.47 -3.88 -21.72
N ARG A 143 -3.55 -4.68 -21.19
CA ARG A 143 -3.85 -5.58 -20.08
C ARG A 143 -4.27 -4.80 -18.84
N LYS A 144 -5.42 -5.13 -18.28
CA LYS A 144 -5.88 -4.61 -17.00
C LYS A 144 -5.06 -5.25 -15.84
N LYS A 145 -4.88 -4.49 -14.77
CA LYS A 145 -4.25 -5.01 -13.56
C LYS A 145 -5.08 -6.16 -12.98
N ASN A 146 -4.45 -7.30 -12.84
CA ASN A 146 -5.02 -8.42 -12.10
C ASN A 146 -4.26 -8.61 -10.78
N PRO A 147 -4.95 -8.85 -9.66
CA PRO A 147 -4.30 -9.24 -8.43
C PRO A 147 -3.64 -10.62 -8.59
N TYR A 148 -2.67 -10.92 -7.73
CA TYR A 148 -2.17 -12.28 -7.63
C TYR A 148 -3.34 -13.23 -7.28
N PRO A 149 -3.37 -14.46 -7.87
CA PRO A 149 -4.40 -15.43 -7.56
C PRO A 149 -4.36 -15.77 -6.07
N LYS A 150 -5.53 -15.76 -5.45
CA LYS A 150 -5.66 -16.21 -4.07
C LYS A 150 -5.67 -17.74 -4.05
N THR A 151 -5.03 -18.32 -3.05
CA THR A 151 -5.15 -19.75 -2.82
C THR A 151 -6.53 -20.06 -2.24
N HIS A 152 -7.34 -20.79 -2.99
CA HIS A 152 -8.68 -21.23 -2.57
C HIS A 152 -8.70 -22.70 -2.18
N SER A 153 -7.54 -23.34 -2.00
CA SER A 153 -7.44 -24.72 -1.56
C SER A 153 -8.01 -24.87 -0.14
N PRO A 154 -9.04 -25.72 0.08
CA PRO A 154 -9.58 -25.96 1.42
C PRO A 154 -8.52 -26.54 2.36
N PHE A 155 -7.61 -27.36 1.85
CA PHE A 155 -6.47 -27.90 2.60
C PHE A 155 -5.57 -26.77 3.14
N PHE A 156 -5.19 -25.83 2.29
CA PHE A 156 -4.37 -24.67 2.70
C PHE A 156 -5.08 -23.81 3.75
N LEU A 157 -6.37 -23.53 3.55
CA LEU A 157 -7.15 -22.75 4.51
C LEU A 157 -7.25 -23.44 5.87
N THR A 158 -7.46 -24.77 5.88
CA THR A 158 -7.51 -25.55 7.11
C THR A 158 -6.16 -25.58 7.81
N TYR A 159 -5.08 -25.79 7.06
CA TYR A 159 -3.71 -25.76 7.59
C TYR A 159 -3.37 -24.41 8.24
N ILE A 160 -3.60 -23.31 7.53
CA ILE A 160 -3.33 -21.97 8.07
C ILE A 160 -4.21 -21.64 9.27
N LYS A 161 -5.49 -22.05 9.25
CA LYS A 161 -6.38 -21.89 10.42
C LYS A 161 -5.82 -22.59 11.65
N ASN A 162 -5.39 -23.84 11.51
CA ASN A 162 -4.85 -24.60 12.63
C ASN A 162 -3.55 -23.96 13.15
N LEU A 163 -2.64 -23.60 12.26
CA LEU A 163 -1.42 -22.90 12.62
C LEU A 163 -1.68 -21.58 13.38
N LEU A 164 -2.64 -20.80 12.93
CA LEU A 164 -3.03 -19.57 13.62
C LEU A 164 -3.62 -19.86 15.00
N LEU A 165 -4.48 -20.88 15.13
CA LEU A 165 -5.05 -21.25 16.42
C LEU A 165 -3.99 -21.76 17.40
N GLU A 166 -3.03 -22.54 16.95
CA GLU A 166 -1.89 -22.97 17.75
C GLU A 166 -1.08 -21.78 18.23
N THR A 167 -0.76 -20.87 17.32
CA THR A 167 0.01 -19.64 17.63
C THR A 167 -0.72 -18.75 18.65
N LEU A 168 -2.01 -18.52 18.46
CA LEU A 168 -2.82 -17.68 19.35
C LEU A 168 -3.09 -18.32 20.72
N ASN A 169 -3.08 -19.64 20.83
CA ASN A 169 -3.27 -20.36 22.08
C ASN A 169 -1.94 -20.56 22.87
N ASP A 170 -0.81 -20.29 22.26
CA ASP A 170 0.48 -20.34 22.96
C ASP A 170 0.60 -19.14 23.90
N LYS A 171 0.56 -19.42 25.21
CA LYS A 171 0.67 -18.40 26.27
C LYS A 171 2.02 -17.69 26.31
N ASN A 172 3.04 -18.24 25.67
CA ASN A 172 4.35 -17.62 25.55
C ASN A 172 4.48 -16.75 24.29
N ASN A 173 3.46 -16.70 23.45
CA ASN A 173 3.45 -15.86 22.27
C ASN A 173 3.29 -14.38 22.65
N ILE A 174 3.95 -13.54 21.90
CA ILE A 174 3.91 -12.06 22.10
C ILE A 174 2.58 -11.47 21.61
N LEU A 175 1.89 -12.14 20.69
CA LEU A 175 0.62 -11.70 20.11
C LEU A 175 -0.57 -11.89 21.06
#